data_837df9a311933fd31f489cc7063320a8
#
_entry.id   837df9a311933fd31f489cc7063320a8
#
_cell.length_a   1.000
_cell.length_b   1.000
_cell.length_c   1.000
_cell.angle_alpha   90.00
_cell.angle_beta   90.00
_cell.angle_gamma   90.00
#
_symmetry.space_group_name_H-M   'P 1'
#
loop_
_entity.id
_entity.type
_entity.pdbx_description
1 polymer ?
#
loop_
_entity_poly.entity_id
_entity_poly.type
_entity_poly.pdbx_seq_one_letter_code
_entity_poly.pdbx_strand_id
1 'polypeptide(L)'
;GLGDVYKRQWNSFSKAVHRLENKPIYIDDTPALMISELSSRARRLVNQTGPLGLIVVDYIQLMTGRAGIDNRSTELSEISRGLKALAKELHCPVIVLSQLNRSLEQRADKRPIMSDLRESGAIEQDADVIMFIYRDVVYNKDTPDKNLAEIIIAKQRNGPIGTLRMVFRGGNTRFEPWAGDIGYWEGAQ
;
A
#
# COMPACT_ATOMS: atom_id res chain seq x y z
N GLY A 1 22.66 31.60 10.36
CA GLY A 1 22.21 32.19 9.09
C GLY A 1 21.67 31.13 8.13
N LEU A 2 21.11 31.54 7.00
CA LEU A 2 20.58 30.63 5.96
C LEU A 2 21.57 29.54 5.55
N GLY A 3 22.87 29.85 5.51
CA GLY A 3 23.93 28.90 5.19
C GLY A 3 24.05 27.72 6.17
N ASP A 4 23.74 27.91 7.44
CA ASP A 4 23.83 26.84 8.44
C ASP A 4 22.62 25.89 8.40
N VAL A 5 21.47 26.39 7.94
CA VAL A 5 20.28 25.59 7.71
C VAL A 5 20.52 24.67 6.51
N TYR A 6 21.04 25.19 5.40
CA TYR A 6 21.37 24.40 4.22
C TYR A 6 22.46 23.33 4.51
N LYS A 7 23.49 23.67 5.26
CA LYS A 7 24.53 22.70 5.65
C LYS A 7 23.96 21.56 6.51
N ARG A 8 23.07 21.87 7.47
CA ARG A 8 22.40 20.84 8.30
C ARG A 8 21.48 19.96 7.49
N GLN A 9 20.69 20.53 6.57
CA GLN A 9 19.83 19.78 5.68
C GLN A 9 20.63 18.88 4.75
N TRP A 10 21.71 19.39 4.16
CA TRP A 10 22.62 18.63 3.31
C TRP A 10 23.27 17.46 4.05
N ASN A 11 23.77 17.68 5.26
CA ASN A 11 24.34 16.63 6.08
C ASN A 11 23.32 15.54 6.47
N SER A 12 22.08 15.94 6.74
CA SER A 12 21.00 14.99 7.03
C SER A 12 20.62 14.17 5.80
N PHE A 13 20.55 14.83 4.64
CA PHE A 13 20.31 14.18 3.36
C PHE A 13 21.41 13.17 3.02
N SER A 14 22.69 13.60 3.09
CA SER A 14 23.83 12.72 2.82
C SER A 14 23.87 11.50 3.75
N LYS A 15 23.55 11.68 5.03
CA LYS A 15 23.42 10.56 5.97
C LYS A 15 22.29 9.60 5.60
N ALA A 16 21.16 10.13 5.13
CA ALA A 16 20.03 9.30 4.69
C ALA A 16 20.39 8.50 3.42
N VAL A 17 21.00 9.15 2.43
CA VAL A 17 21.50 8.49 1.21
C VAL A 17 22.47 7.36 1.58
N HIS A 18 23.45 7.64 2.43
CA HIS A 18 24.46 6.64 2.84
C HIS A 18 23.88 5.45 3.59
N ARG A 19 22.75 5.65 4.29
CA ARG A 19 22.01 4.55 4.94
C ARG A 19 21.28 3.65 3.94
N LEU A 20 20.89 4.17 2.79
CA LEU A 20 20.16 3.45 1.75
C LEU A 20 21.08 2.81 0.69
N GLU A 21 22.25 3.39 0.46
CA GLU A 21 23.19 3.05 -0.62
C GLU A 21 23.56 1.56 -0.69
N ASN A 22 23.62 0.88 0.48
CA ASN A 22 23.96 -0.54 0.57
C ASN A 22 22.76 -1.42 0.96
N LYS A 23 21.53 -0.91 0.82
CA LYS A 23 20.33 -1.72 1.09
C LYS A 23 19.85 -2.40 -0.18
N PRO A 24 19.37 -3.64 -0.11
CA PRO A 24 18.85 -4.36 -1.27
C PRO A 24 17.45 -3.84 -1.64
N ILE A 25 17.38 -2.58 -2.08
CA ILE A 25 16.16 -1.90 -2.54
C ILE A 25 16.30 -1.71 -4.05
N TYR A 26 15.36 -2.28 -4.78
CA TYR A 26 15.31 -2.22 -6.24
C TYR A 26 14.05 -1.46 -6.64
N ILE A 27 14.19 -0.46 -7.49
CA ILE A 27 13.10 0.38 -7.96
C ILE A 27 12.97 0.21 -9.46
N ASP A 28 11.76 -0.11 -9.91
CA ASP A 28 11.39 -0.18 -11.32
C ASP A 28 10.33 0.88 -11.59
N ASP A 29 10.68 1.91 -12.33
CA ASP A 29 9.82 3.06 -12.67
C ASP A 29 9.23 2.95 -14.08
N THR A 30 9.25 1.78 -14.68
CA THR A 30 8.68 1.53 -16.00
C THR A 30 7.16 1.79 -15.99
N PRO A 31 6.66 2.72 -16.82
CA PRO A 31 5.22 2.99 -16.89
C PRO A 31 4.45 1.83 -17.53
N ALA A 32 3.19 1.68 -17.13
CA ALA A 32 2.25 0.73 -17.73
C ALA A 32 2.78 -0.72 -17.76
N LEU A 33 3.48 -1.15 -16.71
CA LEU A 33 4.11 -2.46 -16.63
C LEU A 33 3.06 -3.58 -16.65
N MET A 34 3.23 -4.55 -17.53
CA MET A 34 2.38 -5.74 -17.57
C MET A 34 2.76 -6.74 -16.47
N ILE A 35 1.79 -7.50 -15.98
CA ILE A 35 2.04 -8.53 -14.95
C ILE A 35 3.05 -9.60 -15.41
N SER A 36 3.07 -9.94 -16.70
CA SER A 36 4.05 -10.87 -17.28
C SER A 36 5.48 -10.31 -17.23
N GLU A 37 5.63 -9.00 -17.50
CA GLU A 37 6.92 -8.32 -17.44
C GLU A 37 7.41 -8.19 -16.00
N LEU A 38 6.53 -7.76 -15.08
CA LEU A 38 6.84 -7.69 -13.65
C LEU A 38 7.33 -9.05 -13.16
N SER A 39 6.60 -10.12 -13.48
CA SER A 39 6.97 -11.48 -13.10
C SER A 39 8.34 -11.91 -13.66
N SER A 40 8.61 -11.58 -14.91
CA SER A 40 9.89 -11.90 -15.56
C SER A 40 11.06 -11.15 -14.91
N ARG A 41 10.85 -9.86 -14.60
CA ARG A 41 11.85 -9.02 -13.94
C ARG A 41 12.11 -9.48 -12.51
N ALA A 42 11.06 -9.82 -11.75
CA ALA A 42 11.16 -10.32 -10.38
C ALA A 42 11.94 -11.67 -10.34
N ARG A 43 11.64 -12.61 -11.25
CA ARG A 43 12.40 -13.87 -11.36
C ARG A 43 13.87 -13.63 -11.69
N ARG A 44 14.16 -12.73 -12.63
CA ARG A 44 15.54 -12.36 -12.97
C ARG A 44 16.28 -11.80 -11.77
N LEU A 45 15.63 -10.91 -11.01
CA LEU A 45 16.20 -10.30 -9.81
C LEU A 45 16.48 -11.37 -8.75
N VAL A 46 15.53 -12.26 -8.47
CA VAL A 46 15.74 -13.41 -7.55
C VAL A 46 16.92 -14.28 -7.96
N ASN A 47 17.08 -14.56 -9.26
CA ASN A 47 18.22 -15.35 -9.76
C ASN A 47 19.57 -14.63 -9.58
N GLN A 48 19.57 -13.30 -9.58
CA GLN A 48 20.79 -12.50 -9.44
C GLN A 48 21.16 -12.20 -7.99
N THR A 49 20.15 -11.99 -7.13
CA THR A 49 20.36 -11.43 -5.79
C THR A 49 19.90 -12.35 -4.65
N GLY A 50 19.23 -13.45 -4.99
CA GLY A 50 18.59 -14.31 -4.00
C GLY A 50 17.13 -13.93 -3.73
N PRO A 51 16.49 -14.60 -2.75
CA PRO A 51 15.07 -14.40 -2.43
C PRO A 51 14.73 -12.96 -2.08
N LEU A 52 13.59 -12.47 -2.59
CA LEU A 52 13.06 -11.16 -2.25
C LEU A 52 12.27 -11.22 -0.93
N GLY A 53 12.44 -10.21 -0.08
CA GLY A 53 11.69 -10.10 1.17
C GLY A 53 10.30 -9.49 1.00
N LEU A 54 10.11 -8.65 -0.02
CA LEU A 54 8.85 -7.94 -0.30
C LEU A 54 8.83 -7.42 -1.73
N ILE A 55 7.68 -7.47 -2.38
CA ILE A 55 7.39 -6.74 -3.61
C ILE A 55 6.30 -5.71 -3.32
N VAL A 56 6.47 -4.47 -3.77
CA VAL A 56 5.48 -3.40 -3.64
C VAL A 56 5.09 -2.90 -5.02
N VAL A 57 3.79 -2.79 -5.28
CA VAL A 57 3.23 -2.22 -6.52
C VAL A 57 2.48 -0.94 -6.17
N ASP A 58 2.97 0.19 -6.65
CA ASP A 58 2.38 1.51 -6.44
C ASP A 58 1.98 2.13 -7.79
N TYR A 59 0.76 2.05 -8.19
CA TYR A 59 -0.42 1.33 -7.71
C TYR A 59 -1.04 0.50 -8.84
N ILE A 60 -1.92 -0.43 -8.54
CA ILE A 60 -2.42 -1.44 -9.50
C ILE A 60 -3.06 -0.84 -10.76
N GLN A 61 -3.71 0.33 -10.64
CA GLN A 61 -4.37 0.98 -11.76
C GLN A 61 -3.38 1.54 -12.81
N LEU A 62 -2.08 1.64 -12.49
CA LEU A 62 -1.03 1.98 -13.47
C LEU A 62 -0.55 0.77 -14.26
N MET A 63 -0.84 -0.45 -13.82
CA MET A 63 -0.51 -1.65 -14.56
C MET A 63 -1.42 -1.84 -15.78
N THR A 64 -0.89 -2.50 -16.78
CA THR A 64 -1.60 -2.81 -18.03
C THR A 64 -1.79 -4.33 -18.15
N GLY A 65 -2.98 -4.72 -18.62
CA GLY A 65 -3.28 -6.10 -18.98
C GLY A 65 -2.80 -6.45 -20.39
N ARG A 66 -3.22 -7.61 -20.88
CA ARG A 66 -2.95 -8.01 -22.25
C ARG A 66 -3.71 -7.15 -23.25
N ALA A 67 -3.11 -6.94 -24.43
CA ALA A 67 -3.80 -6.30 -25.53
C ALA A 67 -5.09 -7.06 -25.89
N GLY A 68 -6.17 -6.32 -26.15
CA GLY A 68 -7.47 -6.89 -26.54
C GLY A 68 -8.45 -7.15 -25.38
N ILE A 69 -8.13 -6.68 -24.16
CA ILE A 69 -9.08 -6.69 -23.05
C ILE A 69 -9.76 -5.31 -23.00
N ASP A 70 -11.01 -5.25 -23.45
CA ASP A 70 -11.77 -3.99 -23.50
C ASP A 70 -12.39 -3.59 -22.15
N ASN A 71 -12.39 -4.50 -21.17
CA ASN A 71 -13.02 -4.27 -19.87
C ASN A 71 -11.98 -4.15 -18.76
N ARG A 72 -11.91 -2.97 -18.14
CA ARG A 72 -10.97 -2.68 -17.06
C ARG A 72 -11.10 -3.61 -15.85
N SER A 73 -12.30 -4.02 -15.50
CA SER A 73 -12.54 -4.99 -14.41
C SER A 73 -11.92 -6.36 -14.72
N THR A 74 -12.03 -6.81 -15.97
CA THR A 74 -11.41 -8.07 -16.42
C THR A 74 -9.88 -7.96 -16.41
N GLU A 75 -9.36 -6.83 -16.85
CA GLU A 75 -7.91 -6.53 -16.83
C GLU A 75 -7.34 -6.55 -15.41
N LEU A 76 -7.98 -5.84 -14.48
CA LEU A 76 -7.59 -5.85 -13.07
C LEU A 76 -7.70 -7.24 -12.44
N SER A 77 -8.66 -8.05 -12.87
CA SER A 77 -8.82 -9.43 -12.41
C SER A 77 -7.66 -10.31 -12.88
N GLU A 78 -7.16 -10.12 -14.10
CA GLU A 78 -6.00 -10.85 -14.60
C GLU A 78 -4.73 -10.43 -13.86
N ILE A 79 -4.55 -9.12 -13.65
CA ILE A 79 -3.41 -8.57 -12.90
C ILE A 79 -3.40 -9.10 -11.48
N SER A 80 -4.53 -9.04 -10.77
CA SER A 80 -4.67 -9.51 -9.39
C SER A 80 -4.28 -10.98 -9.25
N ARG A 81 -4.84 -11.84 -10.11
CA ARG A 81 -4.49 -13.28 -10.13
C ARG A 81 -3.02 -13.51 -10.43
N GLY A 82 -2.45 -12.73 -11.36
CA GLY A 82 -1.02 -12.81 -11.68
C GLY A 82 -0.13 -12.41 -10.52
N LEU A 83 -0.47 -11.35 -9.78
CA LEU A 83 0.26 -10.93 -8.58
C LEU A 83 0.17 -11.97 -7.47
N LYS A 84 -1.00 -12.59 -7.29
CA LYS A 84 -1.16 -13.70 -6.34
C LYS A 84 -0.34 -14.93 -6.72
N ALA A 85 -0.28 -15.26 -8.02
CA ALA A 85 0.53 -16.35 -8.52
C ALA A 85 2.03 -16.07 -8.29
N LEU A 86 2.48 -14.84 -8.58
CA LEU A 86 3.86 -14.41 -8.36
C LEU A 86 4.26 -14.50 -6.89
N ALA A 87 3.40 -14.02 -5.96
CA ALA A 87 3.64 -14.12 -4.53
C ALA A 87 3.88 -15.57 -4.07
N LYS A 88 3.06 -16.50 -4.58
CA LYS A 88 3.20 -17.93 -4.27
C LYS A 88 4.46 -18.53 -4.89
N GLU A 89 4.75 -18.21 -6.13
CA GLU A 89 5.90 -18.73 -6.88
C GLU A 89 7.22 -18.33 -6.23
N LEU A 90 7.35 -17.05 -5.86
CA LEU A 90 8.57 -16.50 -5.28
C LEU A 90 8.64 -16.66 -3.76
N HIS A 91 7.61 -17.24 -3.13
CA HIS A 91 7.47 -17.29 -1.66
C HIS A 91 7.71 -15.90 -1.01
N CYS A 92 7.22 -14.85 -1.65
CA CYS A 92 7.46 -13.46 -1.29
C CYS A 92 6.12 -12.73 -1.12
N PRO A 93 5.90 -12.00 -0.01
CA PRO A 93 4.72 -11.17 0.12
C PRO A 93 4.69 -10.07 -0.95
N VAL A 94 3.50 -9.81 -1.49
CA VAL A 94 3.25 -8.74 -2.46
C VAL A 94 2.25 -7.76 -1.86
N ILE A 95 2.67 -6.51 -1.65
CA ILE A 95 1.81 -5.41 -1.26
C ILE A 95 1.42 -4.64 -2.51
N VAL A 96 0.13 -4.44 -2.67
CA VAL A 96 -0.42 -3.73 -3.84
C VAL A 96 -1.21 -2.54 -3.33
N LEU A 97 -0.83 -1.34 -3.74
CA LEU A 97 -1.60 -0.14 -3.48
C LEU A 97 -2.75 -0.05 -4.49
N SER A 98 -3.89 0.40 -4.04
CA SER A 98 -5.06 0.60 -4.89
C SER A 98 -5.76 1.91 -4.56
N GLN A 99 -6.09 2.66 -5.60
CA GLN A 99 -6.91 3.85 -5.46
C GLN A 99 -8.36 3.43 -5.20
N LEU A 100 -9.03 4.14 -4.30
CA LEU A 100 -10.44 3.94 -3.99
C LEU A 100 -11.34 4.75 -4.93
N ASN A 101 -12.58 4.30 -5.06
CA ASN A 101 -13.60 5.03 -5.80
C ASN A 101 -13.94 6.34 -5.08
N ARG A 102 -14.04 7.44 -5.82
CA ARG A 102 -14.40 8.76 -5.27
C ARG A 102 -15.81 8.83 -4.71
N SER A 103 -16.68 7.87 -5.00
CA SER A 103 -18.04 7.82 -4.42
C SER A 103 -18.05 7.77 -2.90
N LEU A 104 -16.98 7.30 -2.26
CA LEU A 104 -16.85 7.33 -0.81
C LEU A 104 -16.93 8.78 -0.24
N GLU A 105 -16.51 9.78 -1.02
CA GLU A 105 -16.54 11.19 -0.59
C GLU A 105 -17.96 11.75 -0.48
N GLN A 106 -18.95 11.08 -1.07
CA GLN A 106 -20.36 11.47 -1.03
C GLN A 106 -21.10 10.89 0.19
N ARG A 107 -20.52 9.92 0.90
CA ARG A 107 -21.11 9.31 2.08
C ARG A 107 -20.97 10.21 3.31
N ALA A 108 -21.87 10.07 4.28
CA ALA A 108 -21.75 10.73 5.58
C ALA A 108 -20.51 10.20 6.34
N ASP A 109 -20.36 8.88 6.45
CA ASP A 109 -19.15 8.24 6.92
C ASP A 109 -18.20 7.96 5.74
N LYS A 110 -17.04 8.60 5.79
CA LYS A 110 -16.00 8.51 4.75
C LYS A 110 -14.95 7.43 5.04
N ARG A 111 -15.20 6.55 6.02
CA ARG A 111 -14.34 5.39 6.22
C ARG A 111 -14.49 4.45 5.02
N PRO A 112 -13.36 4.04 4.42
CA PRO A 112 -13.40 3.11 3.30
C PRO A 112 -14.00 1.75 3.68
N ILE A 113 -14.74 1.18 2.74
CA ILE A 113 -15.33 -0.18 2.84
C ILE A 113 -14.98 -0.98 1.58
N MET A 114 -15.21 -2.28 1.62
CA MET A 114 -14.85 -3.20 0.52
C MET A 114 -15.43 -2.78 -0.84
N SER A 115 -16.65 -2.26 -0.88
CA SER A 115 -17.29 -1.78 -2.13
C SER A 115 -16.59 -0.56 -2.75
N ASP A 116 -15.70 0.12 -2.03
CA ASP A 116 -14.91 1.25 -2.55
C ASP A 116 -13.72 0.78 -3.41
N LEU A 117 -13.37 -0.51 -3.34
CA LEU A 117 -12.46 -1.17 -4.29
C LEU A 117 -13.14 -1.49 -5.63
N ARG A 118 -14.00 -0.60 -6.11
CA ARG A 118 -14.83 -0.77 -7.31
C ARG A 118 -13.99 -1.14 -8.53
N GLU A 119 -14.56 -1.98 -9.42
CA GLU A 119 -13.92 -2.64 -10.56
C GLU A 119 -12.98 -3.79 -10.20
N SER A 120 -12.87 -4.14 -8.93
CA SER A 120 -11.86 -5.05 -8.39
C SER A 120 -12.46 -6.19 -7.56
N GLY A 121 -13.65 -6.70 -7.89
CA GLY A 121 -14.20 -7.87 -7.20
C GLY A 121 -13.23 -9.06 -7.16
N ALA A 122 -12.34 -9.15 -8.14
CA ALA A 122 -11.26 -10.14 -8.13
C ALA A 122 -10.18 -9.84 -7.08
N ILE A 123 -9.82 -8.55 -6.88
CA ILE A 123 -8.85 -8.17 -5.82
C ILE A 123 -9.39 -8.59 -4.47
N GLU A 124 -10.69 -8.39 -4.25
CA GLU A 124 -11.34 -8.84 -3.03
C GLU A 124 -11.22 -10.34 -2.83
N GLN A 125 -11.37 -11.14 -3.89
CA GLN A 125 -11.24 -12.60 -3.82
C GLN A 125 -9.80 -13.08 -3.65
N ASP A 126 -8.86 -12.48 -4.38
CA ASP A 126 -7.47 -12.93 -4.47
C ASP A 126 -6.61 -12.50 -3.27
N ALA A 127 -6.85 -11.32 -2.71
CA ALA A 127 -6.08 -10.80 -1.59
C ALA A 127 -6.31 -11.63 -0.31
N ASP A 128 -5.22 -11.90 0.42
CA ASP A 128 -5.31 -12.53 1.75
C ASP A 128 -5.68 -11.53 2.83
N VAL A 129 -5.20 -10.29 2.67
CA VAL A 129 -5.45 -9.18 3.59
C VAL A 129 -5.83 -7.96 2.76
N ILE A 130 -6.86 -7.23 3.20
CA ILE A 130 -7.23 -5.92 2.66
C ILE A 130 -7.27 -4.94 3.82
N MET A 131 -6.48 -3.87 3.67
CA MET A 131 -6.37 -2.81 4.66
C MET A 131 -6.70 -1.47 4.01
N PHE A 132 -7.49 -0.66 4.71
CA PHE A 132 -7.73 0.73 4.33
C PHE A 132 -7.05 1.66 5.32
N ILE A 133 -6.64 2.83 4.85
CA ILE A 133 -6.11 3.90 5.67
C ILE A 133 -7.13 5.03 5.67
N TYR A 134 -7.57 5.44 6.88
CA TYR A 134 -8.46 6.56 7.06
C TYR A 134 -7.84 7.59 8.00
N ARG A 135 -8.03 8.85 7.69
CA ARG A 135 -7.62 9.97 8.54
C ARG A 135 -8.73 11.00 8.56
N ASP A 136 -9.35 11.18 9.72
CA ASP A 136 -10.50 12.08 9.86
C ASP A 136 -10.16 13.53 9.51
N VAL A 137 -8.96 14.00 9.84
CA VAL A 137 -8.49 15.36 9.56
C VAL A 137 -8.48 15.71 8.06
N VAL A 138 -8.51 14.74 7.16
CA VAL A 138 -8.58 14.97 5.70
C VAL A 138 -9.95 15.52 5.31
N TYR A 139 -11.00 15.08 6.00
CA TYR A 139 -12.39 15.43 5.74
C TYR A 139 -12.94 16.45 6.74
N ASN A 140 -12.51 16.36 8.00
CA ASN A 140 -12.93 17.22 9.11
C ASN A 140 -11.70 17.90 9.72
N LYS A 141 -11.46 19.17 9.35
CA LYS A 141 -10.29 19.94 9.81
C LYS A 141 -10.36 20.30 11.31
N ASP A 142 -11.55 20.30 11.88
CA ASP A 142 -11.80 20.65 13.28
C ASP A 142 -11.84 19.43 14.20
N THR A 143 -11.53 18.25 13.67
CA THR A 143 -11.47 17.02 14.46
C THR A 143 -10.46 17.15 15.62
N PRO A 144 -10.78 16.59 16.80
CA PRO A 144 -9.80 16.48 17.89
C PRO A 144 -8.66 15.51 17.54
N ASP A 145 -8.89 14.59 16.60
CA ASP A 145 -8.00 13.50 16.23
C ASP A 145 -7.05 13.84 15.06
N LYS A 146 -6.50 15.06 15.06
CA LYS A 146 -5.70 15.60 13.93
C LYS A 146 -4.52 14.73 13.51
N ASN A 147 -3.92 14.03 14.47
CA ASN A 147 -2.75 13.18 14.24
C ASN A 147 -3.09 11.68 14.24
N LEU A 148 -4.36 11.30 14.34
CA LEU A 148 -4.76 9.91 14.29
C LEU A 148 -4.97 9.44 12.85
N ALA A 149 -4.61 8.18 12.64
CA ALA A 149 -4.95 7.41 11.46
C ALA A 149 -5.57 6.08 11.91
N GLU A 150 -6.54 5.62 11.18
CA GLU A 150 -7.15 4.32 11.35
C GLU A 150 -6.65 3.39 10.25
N ILE A 151 -6.14 2.23 10.63
CA ILE A 151 -5.84 1.12 9.72
C ILE A 151 -6.99 0.13 9.86
N ILE A 152 -7.87 0.13 8.89
CA ILE A 152 -9.08 -0.71 8.87
C ILE A 152 -8.74 -2.00 8.15
N ILE A 153 -8.66 -3.11 8.87
CA ILE A 153 -8.47 -4.44 8.30
C ILE A 153 -9.85 -4.97 7.93
N ALA A 154 -10.21 -4.80 6.66
CA ALA A 154 -11.54 -5.17 6.14
C ALA A 154 -11.62 -6.63 5.70
N LYS A 155 -10.47 -7.26 5.40
CA LYS A 155 -10.35 -8.69 5.11
C LYS A 155 -9.05 -9.22 5.68
N GLN A 156 -9.12 -10.41 6.28
CA GLN A 156 -7.96 -11.19 6.69
C GLN A 156 -8.32 -12.67 6.69
N ARG A 157 -7.59 -13.50 5.90
CA ARG A 157 -7.91 -14.94 5.78
C ARG A 157 -7.58 -15.72 7.04
N ASN A 158 -6.52 -15.36 7.74
CA ASN A 158 -5.97 -16.12 8.86
C ASN A 158 -5.95 -15.31 10.17
N GLY A 159 -6.90 -14.40 10.34
CA GLY A 159 -6.99 -13.58 11.53
C GLY A 159 -8.26 -12.74 11.56
N PRO A 160 -8.51 -12.02 12.65
CA PRO A 160 -9.69 -11.17 12.78
C PRO A 160 -9.60 -9.92 11.91
N ILE A 161 -10.75 -9.42 11.51
CA ILE A 161 -10.89 -8.07 10.95
C ILE A 161 -11.05 -7.06 12.09
N GLY A 162 -10.78 -5.78 11.84
CA GLY A 162 -10.92 -4.75 12.86
C GLY A 162 -10.19 -3.47 12.49
N THR A 163 -10.14 -2.53 13.42
CA THR A 163 -9.51 -1.23 13.21
C THR A 163 -8.40 -0.99 14.22
N LEU A 164 -7.23 -0.64 13.74
CA LEU A 164 -6.08 -0.22 14.55
C LEU A 164 -5.94 1.29 14.48
N ARG A 165 -5.76 1.95 15.61
CA ARG A 165 -5.41 3.37 15.67
C ARG A 165 -3.91 3.54 15.71
N MET A 166 -3.40 4.49 14.93
CA MET A 166 -1.99 4.85 14.87
C MET A 166 -1.84 6.38 14.89
N VAL A 167 -0.72 6.86 15.38
CA VAL A 167 -0.34 8.27 15.23
C VAL A 167 0.28 8.48 13.86
N PHE A 168 -0.20 9.44 13.09
CA PHE A 168 0.40 9.85 11.83
C PHE A 168 1.18 11.15 11.97
N ARG A 169 2.49 11.09 11.78
CA ARG A 169 3.41 12.24 11.77
C ARG A 169 3.49 12.81 10.35
N GLY A 170 2.66 13.79 10.03
CA GLY A 170 2.60 14.38 8.69
C GLY A 170 3.92 15.00 8.20
N GLY A 171 4.75 15.55 9.11
CA GLY A 171 6.03 16.17 8.74
C GLY A 171 7.07 15.24 8.15
N ASN A 172 6.97 13.94 8.42
CA ASN A 172 7.87 12.89 7.89
C ASN A 172 7.12 11.65 7.39
N THR A 173 5.82 11.78 7.16
CA THR A 173 4.93 10.73 6.59
C THR A 173 5.11 9.38 7.29
N ARG A 174 5.09 9.39 8.63
CA ARG A 174 5.38 8.22 9.44
C ARG A 174 4.19 7.83 10.31
N PHE A 175 3.92 6.53 10.38
CA PHE A 175 3.01 5.93 11.33
C PHE A 175 3.78 5.48 12.59
N GLU A 176 3.23 5.78 13.76
CA GLU A 176 3.77 5.39 15.06
C GLU A 176 2.67 4.73 15.88
N PRO A 177 3.02 3.82 16.82
CA PRO A 177 2.04 3.25 17.72
C PRO A 177 1.29 4.35 18.49
N TRP A 178 -0.03 4.18 18.61
CA TRP A 178 -0.83 5.04 19.45
C TRP A 178 -0.75 4.54 20.92
N ALA A 179 -0.38 5.46 21.82
CA ALA A 179 -0.20 5.14 23.24
C ALA A 179 -1.51 5.22 24.07
N GLY A 180 -2.64 5.55 23.44
CA GLY A 180 -3.96 5.40 24.06
C GLY A 180 -4.31 3.92 24.17
N ASP A 181 -5.36 3.59 24.94
CA ASP A 181 -5.78 2.21 25.15
C ASP A 181 -5.52 1.34 23.94
N ILE A 182 -4.76 0.28 24.13
CA ILE A 182 -4.64 -0.80 23.14
C ILE A 182 -6.05 -1.39 23.09
N GLY A 183 -6.91 -0.68 22.36
CA GLY A 183 -8.30 -1.07 22.17
C GLY A 183 -8.29 -2.49 21.66
N TYR A 184 -8.87 -3.35 22.43
CA TYR A 184 -9.20 -4.70 22.01
C TYR A 184 -9.74 -4.63 20.59
N TRP A 185 -9.35 -5.56 19.76
CA TRP A 185 -9.92 -5.78 18.45
C TRP A 185 -11.46 -5.76 18.55
N GLU A 186 -12.09 -4.65 18.25
CA GLU A 186 -13.54 -4.58 18.10
C GLU A 186 -13.88 -5.40 16.85
N GLY A 187 -14.13 -6.68 17.02
CA GLY A 187 -14.44 -7.56 15.90
C GLY A 187 -14.23 -9.06 16.15
N ALA A 188 -13.82 -9.44 17.33
CA ALA A 188 -13.80 -10.87 17.71
C ALA A 188 -15.21 -11.31 18.16
N GLN A 189 -16.09 -11.59 17.21
CA GLN A 189 -17.25 -12.48 17.38
C GLN A 189 -17.21 -13.54 16.30
#